data_709f6d39e002f65ecd0b47905c8cc458
#
_entry.id   709f6d39e002f65ecd0b47905c8cc458
#
_cell.length_a   1.000
_cell.length_b   1.000
_cell.length_c   1.000
_cell.angle_alpha   90.00
_cell.angle_beta   90.00
_cell.angle_gamma   90.00
#
_symmetry.space_group_name_H-M   'P 1'
#
loop_
_entity.id
_entity.type
_entity.pdbx_description
1 polymer ?
#
loop_
_entity_poly.entity_id
_entity_poly.type
_entity_poly.pdbx_seq_one_letter_code
_entity_poly.pdbx_strand_id
1 'polypeptide(L)'
;MNTTIRIDFKPKESDLCNITDWLYSENIKTKTGFYCNLNIIKTCFYDNRMVIISVNKNAVGFITWAFNTAYSAEIVIAEIHPAFRKFGYGKILANHLFSHFIEKNILTVDLECAPANSVHFWKRFKFKEFPKDERWEKPNLELYKILVDCQKPKVIKDTELETIELWNGEPYETGDRFPDWQWEIKYKKGLNQLTIPIIFPCKYDWRIRWRKGDKVIYDEKVKRFNNNKIFYGKYLILENL
;
A
#
# COMPACT_ATOMS: atom_id res chain seq x y z
N MET A 1 7.19 -37.96 -1.50
CA MET A 1 6.33 -37.43 -0.41
C MET A 1 5.66 -36.17 -0.92
N ASN A 2 4.33 -36.07 -0.80
CA ASN A 2 3.61 -34.87 -1.22
C ASN A 2 3.89 -33.73 -0.23
N THR A 3 4.40 -32.62 -0.70
CA THR A 3 4.62 -31.41 0.11
C THR A 3 3.26 -30.76 0.39
N THR A 4 2.85 -30.67 1.65
CA THR A 4 1.62 -30.00 2.06
C THR A 4 1.92 -28.54 2.41
N ILE A 5 1.28 -27.62 1.69
CA ILE A 5 1.37 -26.16 1.94
C ILE A 5 0.06 -25.69 2.56
N ARG A 6 0.15 -24.87 3.62
CA ARG A 6 -0.99 -24.22 4.28
C ARG A 6 -0.70 -22.72 4.44
N ILE A 7 -1.71 -21.90 4.13
CA ILE A 7 -1.75 -20.48 4.46
C ILE A 7 -2.72 -20.27 5.62
N ASP A 8 -2.33 -19.54 6.63
CA ASP A 8 -3.15 -19.33 7.80
C ASP A 8 -3.11 -17.86 8.26
N PHE A 9 -4.30 -17.23 8.36
CA PHE A 9 -4.49 -15.87 8.86
C PHE A 9 -4.79 -15.83 10.36
N LYS A 10 -4.84 -16.99 11.01
CA LYS A 10 -5.00 -17.15 12.46
C LYS A 10 -3.99 -18.18 12.97
N PRO A 11 -2.68 -17.87 12.85
CA PRO A 11 -1.63 -18.78 13.30
C PRO A 11 -1.77 -19.09 14.80
N LYS A 12 -1.28 -20.27 15.20
CA LYS A 12 -1.28 -20.72 16.60
C LYS A 12 0.00 -20.27 17.29
N GLU A 13 0.00 -20.27 18.63
CA GLU A 13 1.19 -20.04 19.43
C GLU A 13 2.38 -20.93 19.02
N SER A 14 2.12 -22.20 18.67
CA SER A 14 3.13 -23.11 18.18
C SER A 14 3.79 -22.65 16.87
N ASP A 15 3.03 -21.95 16.00
CA ASP A 15 3.56 -21.37 14.77
C ASP A 15 4.45 -20.17 15.10
N LEU A 16 4.03 -19.33 16.06
CA LEU A 16 4.83 -18.19 16.53
C LEU A 16 6.14 -18.65 17.20
N CYS A 17 6.08 -19.68 18.06
CA CYS A 17 7.28 -20.28 18.65
C CYS A 17 8.26 -20.77 17.56
N ASN A 18 7.75 -21.50 16.57
CA ASN A 18 8.55 -21.99 15.46
C ASN A 18 9.21 -20.84 14.67
N ILE A 19 8.46 -19.76 14.38
CA ILE A 19 9.00 -18.56 13.72
C ILE A 19 10.08 -17.91 14.59
N THR A 20 9.85 -17.76 15.88
CA THR A 20 10.82 -17.17 16.82
C THR A 20 12.13 -17.96 16.84
N ASP A 21 12.05 -19.29 16.87
CA ASP A 21 13.20 -20.18 16.94
C ASP A 21 14.09 -20.06 15.69
N TRP A 22 13.51 -20.06 14.50
CA TRP A 22 14.32 -19.93 13.30
C TRP A 22 14.82 -18.50 13.06
N LEU A 23 14.08 -17.44 13.45
CA LEU A 23 14.57 -16.06 13.43
C LEU A 23 15.77 -15.90 14.38
N TYR A 24 15.69 -16.47 15.59
CA TYR A 24 16.80 -16.47 16.53
C TYR A 24 18.03 -17.18 15.92
N SER A 25 17.82 -18.36 15.34
CA SER A 25 18.90 -19.16 14.70
C SER A 25 19.56 -18.41 13.55
N GLU A 26 18.76 -17.69 12.72
CA GLU A 26 19.29 -16.85 11.64
C GLU A 26 20.12 -15.69 12.21
N ASN A 27 19.60 -14.99 13.22
CA ASN A 27 20.30 -13.87 13.85
C ASN A 27 21.65 -14.28 14.47
N ILE A 28 21.71 -15.45 15.13
CA ILE A 28 22.97 -15.95 15.69
C ILE A 28 24.01 -16.21 14.58
N LYS A 29 23.58 -16.80 13.46
CA LYS A 29 24.45 -17.19 12.35
C LYS A 29 24.92 -16.02 11.49
N THR A 30 24.02 -15.09 11.20
CA THR A 30 24.25 -14.07 10.16
C THR A 30 24.29 -12.64 10.70
N LYS A 31 23.84 -12.42 11.94
CA LYS A 31 23.63 -11.09 12.54
C LYS A 31 22.64 -10.22 11.74
N THR A 32 21.76 -10.87 10.95
CA THR A 32 20.73 -10.24 10.10
C THR A 32 19.38 -10.86 10.38
N GLY A 33 18.36 -10.43 9.64
CA GLY A 33 16.97 -10.89 9.81
C GLY A 33 16.19 -10.04 10.81
N PHE A 34 14.97 -10.48 11.09
CA PHE A 34 14.00 -9.68 11.86
C PHE A 34 13.85 -10.10 13.32
N TYR A 35 14.82 -10.84 13.88
CA TYR A 35 14.76 -11.18 15.31
C TYR A 35 14.74 -9.95 16.23
N CYS A 36 15.44 -8.88 15.86
CA CYS A 36 15.41 -7.61 16.60
C CYS A 36 14.02 -6.95 16.64
N ASN A 37 13.14 -7.33 15.73
CA ASN A 37 11.76 -6.85 15.63
C ASN A 37 10.73 -7.79 16.29
N LEU A 38 11.17 -8.74 17.13
CA LEU A 38 10.32 -9.78 17.70
C LEU A 38 9.11 -9.22 18.46
N ASN A 39 9.25 -8.06 19.13
CA ASN A 39 8.13 -7.41 19.81
C ASN A 39 7.04 -6.97 18.83
N ILE A 40 7.42 -6.41 17.68
CA ILE A 40 6.48 -6.02 16.62
C ILE A 40 5.78 -7.28 16.06
N ILE A 41 6.53 -8.35 15.80
CA ILE A 41 6.01 -9.62 15.30
C ILE A 41 4.97 -10.18 16.26
N LYS A 42 5.27 -10.23 17.56
CA LYS A 42 4.35 -10.69 18.61
C LYS A 42 3.10 -9.82 18.69
N THR A 43 3.26 -8.49 18.69
CA THR A 43 2.11 -7.57 18.71
C THR A 43 1.19 -7.83 17.50
N CYS A 44 1.75 -7.94 16.30
CA CYS A 44 0.94 -8.24 15.12
C CYS A 44 0.26 -9.62 15.19
N PHE A 45 0.92 -10.62 15.77
CA PHE A 45 0.32 -11.94 15.99
C PHE A 45 -0.90 -11.85 16.92
N TYR A 46 -0.77 -11.25 18.10
CA TYR A 46 -1.87 -11.13 19.06
C TYR A 46 -3.02 -10.23 18.57
N ASP A 47 -2.72 -9.27 17.71
CA ASP A 47 -3.71 -8.39 17.08
C ASP A 47 -4.37 -9.02 15.83
N ASN A 48 -4.10 -10.29 15.51
CA ASN A 48 -4.56 -10.96 14.29
C ASN A 48 -4.15 -10.22 12.99
N ARG A 49 -2.97 -9.63 12.97
CA ARG A 49 -2.36 -8.92 11.84
C ARG A 49 -1.12 -9.65 11.31
N MET A 50 -1.24 -10.98 11.22
CA MET A 50 -0.21 -11.86 10.72
C MET A 50 -0.81 -12.96 9.85
N VAL A 51 -0.16 -13.27 8.73
CA VAL A 51 -0.41 -14.47 7.93
C VAL A 51 0.87 -15.28 7.86
N ILE A 52 0.74 -16.60 7.92
CA ILE A 52 1.86 -17.52 7.79
C ILE A 52 1.70 -18.46 6.59
N ILE A 53 2.83 -18.97 6.12
CA ILE A 53 2.89 -20.12 5.23
C ILE A 53 3.62 -21.26 5.94
N SER A 54 2.98 -22.42 5.97
CA SER A 54 3.55 -23.64 6.55
C SER A 54 3.78 -24.69 5.47
N VAL A 55 4.89 -25.39 5.60
CA VAL A 55 5.29 -26.54 4.76
C VAL A 55 5.43 -27.75 5.68
N ASN A 56 4.69 -28.81 5.41
CA ASN A 56 4.69 -30.02 6.25
C ASN A 56 4.50 -29.70 7.75
N LYS A 57 3.55 -28.82 8.06
CA LYS A 57 3.18 -28.33 9.41
C LYS A 57 4.18 -27.39 10.08
N ASN A 58 5.30 -27.05 9.46
CA ASN A 58 6.27 -26.09 9.99
C ASN A 58 6.04 -24.71 9.37
N ALA A 59 5.93 -23.65 10.16
CA ALA A 59 5.83 -22.27 9.69
C ALA A 59 7.17 -21.85 9.07
N VAL A 60 7.19 -21.64 7.75
CA VAL A 60 8.41 -21.33 6.99
C VAL A 60 8.43 -19.90 6.45
N GLY A 61 7.41 -19.12 6.73
CA GLY A 61 7.37 -17.71 6.38
C GLY A 61 6.14 -17.01 6.94
N PHE A 62 6.23 -15.69 7.04
CA PHE A 62 5.14 -14.85 7.53
C PHE A 62 5.16 -13.47 6.90
N ILE A 63 4.00 -12.79 6.94
CA ILE A 63 3.87 -11.36 6.69
C ILE A 63 3.03 -10.78 7.83
N THR A 64 3.48 -9.65 8.37
CA THR A 64 2.73 -8.83 9.32
C THR A 64 2.34 -7.50 8.68
N TRP A 65 1.24 -6.89 9.14
CA TRP A 65 0.77 -5.63 8.62
C TRP A 65 0.20 -4.72 9.70
N ALA A 66 0.08 -3.45 9.37
CA ALA A 66 -0.68 -2.45 10.12
C ALA A 66 -1.73 -1.82 9.20
N PHE A 67 -2.81 -1.28 9.79
CA PHE A 67 -3.77 -0.47 9.04
C PHE A 67 -3.43 1.01 9.26
N ASN A 68 -3.19 1.74 8.17
CA ASN A 68 -2.97 3.18 8.23
C ASN A 68 -4.29 3.95 8.25
N THR A 69 -5.30 3.42 7.56
CA THR A 69 -6.68 3.92 7.51
C THR A 69 -7.64 2.74 7.33
N ALA A 70 -8.95 3.02 7.25
CA ALA A 70 -9.94 1.99 6.94
C ALA A 70 -9.76 1.34 5.54
N TYR A 71 -8.97 1.96 4.65
CA TYR A 71 -8.81 1.53 3.25
C TYR A 71 -7.35 1.30 2.84
N SER A 72 -6.41 1.50 3.73
CA SER A 72 -4.98 1.31 3.44
C SER A 72 -4.26 0.53 4.53
N ALA A 73 -3.38 -0.37 4.11
CA ALA A 73 -2.53 -1.16 4.99
C ALA A 73 -1.06 -0.96 4.64
N GLU A 74 -0.19 -1.20 5.61
CA GLU A 74 1.25 -1.23 5.45
C GLU A 74 1.76 -2.63 5.79
N ILE A 75 2.57 -3.22 4.91
CA ILE A 75 3.32 -4.44 5.23
C ILE A 75 4.50 -4.02 6.10
N VAL A 76 4.50 -4.49 7.35
CA VAL A 76 5.52 -4.12 8.34
C VAL A 76 6.74 -5.04 8.24
N ILE A 77 6.52 -6.35 8.22
CA ILE A 77 7.58 -7.35 8.10
C ILE A 77 7.09 -8.47 7.18
N ALA A 78 7.95 -8.90 6.25
CA ALA A 78 7.73 -10.06 5.40
C ALA A 78 9.01 -10.89 5.34
N GLU A 79 8.95 -12.14 5.78
CA GLU A 79 10.13 -12.98 5.84
C GLU A 79 9.82 -14.44 5.46
N ILE A 80 10.79 -15.06 4.80
CA ILE A 80 10.77 -16.51 4.51
C ILE A 80 12.06 -17.11 5.12
N HIS A 81 11.89 -18.19 5.87
CA HIS A 81 12.98 -18.97 6.44
C HIS A 81 14.08 -19.23 5.40
N PRO A 82 15.35 -18.98 5.69
CA PRO A 82 16.46 -19.07 4.72
C PRO A 82 16.49 -20.34 3.87
N ALA A 83 16.26 -21.50 4.49
CA ALA A 83 16.25 -22.80 3.79
C ALA A 83 15.07 -22.98 2.83
N PHE A 84 14.05 -22.12 2.90
CA PHE A 84 12.85 -22.20 2.07
C PHE A 84 12.72 -21.02 1.08
N ARG A 85 13.74 -20.15 1.01
CA ARG A 85 13.80 -19.07 0.00
C ARG A 85 13.97 -19.66 -1.41
N LYS A 86 13.56 -18.91 -2.43
CA LYS A 86 13.61 -19.28 -3.87
C LYS A 86 12.67 -20.41 -4.32
N PHE A 87 11.86 -20.99 -3.44
CA PHE A 87 10.83 -21.97 -3.78
C PHE A 87 9.46 -21.35 -4.12
N GLY A 88 9.36 -20.04 -4.20
CA GLY A 88 8.11 -19.34 -4.54
C GLY A 88 7.17 -19.07 -3.36
N TYR A 89 7.49 -19.52 -2.16
CA TYR A 89 6.61 -19.38 -0.98
C TYR A 89 6.27 -17.93 -0.64
N GLY A 90 7.22 -17.01 -0.77
CA GLY A 90 6.96 -15.57 -0.58
C GLY A 90 5.92 -15.03 -1.58
N LYS A 91 5.94 -15.54 -2.83
CA LYS A 91 4.93 -15.17 -3.84
C LYS A 91 3.55 -15.69 -3.47
N ILE A 92 3.47 -16.94 -3.04
CA ILE A 92 2.20 -17.55 -2.61
C ILE A 92 1.62 -16.74 -1.44
N LEU A 93 2.43 -16.49 -0.41
CA LEU A 93 2.03 -15.78 0.80
C LEU A 93 1.54 -14.35 0.51
N ALA A 94 2.28 -13.58 -0.29
CA ALA A 94 1.91 -12.22 -0.66
C ALA A 94 0.60 -12.16 -1.47
N ASN A 95 0.40 -13.08 -2.41
CA ASN A 95 -0.86 -13.14 -3.18
C ASN A 95 -2.06 -13.40 -2.29
N HIS A 96 -1.96 -14.34 -1.34
CA HIS A 96 -3.04 -14.60 -0.38
C HIS A 96 -3.34 -13.38 0.50
N LEU A 97 -2.28 -12.66 0.94
CA LEU A 97 -2.47 -11.42 1.70
C LEU A 97 -3.21 -10.36 0.87
N PHE A 98 -2.86 -10.16 -0.41
CA PHE A 98 -3.54 -9.17 -1.26
C PHE A 98 -5.01 -9.54 -1.49
N SER A 99 -5.33 -10.82 -1.71
CA SER A 99 -6.71 -11.28 -1.80
C SER A 99 -7.47 -11.00 -0.51
N HIS A 100 -6.88 -11.31 0.65
CA HIS A 100 -7.46 -11.01 1.96
C HIS A 100 -7.70 -9.51 2.17
N PHE A 101 -6.77 -8.65 1.75
CA PHE A 101 -6.95 -7.21 1.83
C PHE A 101 -8.13 -6.72 0.97
N ILE A 102 -8.25 -7.21 -0.27
CA ILE A 102 -9.37 -6.87 -1.15
C ILE A 102 -10.71 -7.28 -0.52
N GLU A 103 -10.81 -8.49 0.05
CA GLU A 103 -12.01 -8.97 0.77
C GLU A 103 -12.35 -8.10 2.00
N LYS A 104 -11.38 -7.42 2.58
CA LYS A 104 -11.53 -6.49 3.70
C LYS A 104 -11.70 -5.03 3.28
N ASN A 105 -11.94 -4.76 1.98
CA ASN A 105 -12.03 -3.40 1.42
C ASN A 105 -10.78 -2.54 1.62
N ILE A 106 -9.62 -3.15 1.74
CA ILE A 106 -8.34 -2.44 1.70
C ILE A 106 -7.99 -2.20 0.23
N LEU A 107 -7.91 -0.94 -0.15
CA LEU A 107 -7.73 -0.51 -1.54
C LEU A 107 -6.26 -0.32 -1.91
N THR A 108 -5.43 -0.01 -0.93
CA THR A 108 -4.00 0.28 -1.12
C THR A 108 -3.15 -0.42 -0.07
N VAL A 109 -1.94 -0.78 -0.48
CA VAL A 109 -0.93 -1.32 0.42
C VAL A 109 0.41 -0.68 0.11
N ASP A 110 1.15 -0.33 1.15
CA ASP A 110 2.51 0.19 1.05
C ASP A 110 3.46 -0.59 1.96
N LEU A 111 4.74 -0.35 1.76
CA LEU A 111 5.82 -0.93 2.55
C LEU A 111 7.10 -0.13 2.40
N GLU A 112 7.98 -0.26 3.36
CA GLU A 112 9.35 0.22 3.30
C GLU A 112 10.30 -0.93 2.96
N CYS A 113 11.20 -0.71 2.00
CA CYS A 113 12.17 -1.72 1.56
C CYS A 113 13.42 -1.70 2.45
N ALA A 114 13.38 -2.45 3.54
CA ALA A 114 14.52 -2.73 4.39
C ALA A 114 14.63 -4.25 4.61
N PRO A 115 15.66 -4.93 4.07
CA PRO A 115 16.81 -4.40 3.33
C PRO A 115 16.50 -4.02 1.87
N ALA A 116 17.32 -3.13 1.29
CA ALA A 116 17.11 -2.58 -0.05
C ALA A 116 17.01 -3.64 -1.18
N ASN A 117 17.61 -4.81 -1.02
CA ASN A 117 17.52 -5.91 -1.99
C ASN A 117 16.10 -6.50 -2.12
N SER A 118 15.19 -6.23 -1.17
CA SER A 118 13.79 -6.64 -1.23
C SER A 118 12.98 -5.92 -2.32
N VAL A 119 13.46 -4.77 -2.83
CA VAL A 119 12.82 -3.97 -3.89
C VAL A 119 12.46 -4.81 -5.11
N HIS A 120 13.39 -5.65 -5.59
CA HIS A 120 13.15 -6.50 -6.75
C HIS A 120 12.03 -7.52 -6.54
N PHE A 121 11.88 -8.03 -5.33
CA PHE A 121 10.79 -8.94 -4.99
C PHE A 121 9.44 -8.21 -5.11
N TRP A 122 9.29 -7.03 -4.50
CA TRP A 122 8.05 -6.29 -4.49
C TRP A 122 7.68 -5.71 -5.86
N LYS A 123 8.66 -5.24 -6.64
CA LYS A 123 8.41 -4.78 -8.03
C LYS A 123 7.81 -5.85 -8.94
N ARG A 124 8.08 -7.15 -8.69
CA ARG A 124 7.42 -8.26 -9.41
C ARG A 124 5.90 -8.34 -9.15
N PHE A 125 5.43 -7.81 -8.02
CA PHE A 125 4.01 -7.65 -7.71
C PHE A 125 3.41 -6.34 -8.20
N LYS A 126 4.13 -5.61 -9.06
CA LYS A 126 3.74 -4.30 -9.59
C LYS A 126 3.66 -3.20 -8.52
N PHE A 127 4.40 -3.33 -7.43
CA PHE A 127 4.63 -2.20 -6.55
C PHE A 127 5.39 -1.10 -7.28
N LYS A 128 5.05 0.15 -7.01
CA LYS A 128 5.64 1.36 -7.57
C LYS A 128 6.26 2.19 -6.47
N GLU A 129 7.21 3.02 -6.84
CA GLU A 129 7.76 4.04 -5.96
C GLU A 129 6.73 5.15 -5.77
N PHE A 130 6.65 5.71 -4.56
CA PHE A 130 5.87 6.91 -4.34
C PHE A 130 6.40 8.06 -5.21
N PRO A 131 5.54 9.00 -5.65
CA PRO A 131 6.01 10.21 -6.30
C PRO A 131 7.05 10.92 -5.42
N LYS A 132 8.15 11.36 -6.03
CA LYS A 132 9.20 12.07 -5.31
C LYS A 132 8.64 13.37 -4.73
N ASP A 133 8.99 13.63 -3.50
CA ASP A 133 8.72 14.89 -2.82
C ASP A 133 9.99 15.25 -2.04
N GLU A 134 10.76 16.20 -2.55
CA GLU A 134 12.08 16.60 -2.02
C GLU A 134 12.01 17.08 -0.56
N ARG A 135 10.83 17.50 -0.09
CA ARG A 135 10.62 17.93 1.29
C ARG A 135 10.60 16.79 2.31
N TRP A 136 10.48 15.53 1.85
CA TRP A 136 10.24 14.36 2.68
C TRP A 136 11.10 13.16 2.25
N GLU A 137 12.43 13.37 2.23
CA GLU A 137 13.34 12.25 1.99
C GLU A 137 13.32 11.25 3.15
N LYS A 138 13.13 9.98 2.81
CA LYS A 138 13.25 8.88 3.74
C LYS A 138 14.52 8.06 3.46
N PRO A 139 15.15 7.49 4.51
CA PRO A 139 16.38 6.71 4.35
C PRO A 139 16.17 5.45 3.51
N ASN A 140 14.97 4.88 3.54
CA ASN A 140 14.63 3.67 2.80
C ASN A 140 13.56 3.95 1.74
N LEU A 141 13.62 3.16 0.66
CA LEU A 141 12.66 3.26 -0.43
C LEU A 141 11.28 2.77 0.01
N GLU A 142 10.28 3.64 -0.10
CA GLU A 142 8.88 3.27 0.07
C GLU A 142 8.26 2.86 -1.26
N LEU A 143 7.53 1.77 -1.24
CA LEU A 143 6.77 1.26 -2.38
C LEU A 143 5.29 1.16 -2.03
N TYR A 144 4.43 1.37 -3.04
CA TYR A 144 3.00 1.21 -2.89
C TYR A 144 2.40 0.35 -4.01
N LYS A 145 1.21 -0.19 -3.75
CA LYS A 145 0.39 -0.89 -4.72
C LYS A 145 -1.08 -0.58 -4.48
N ILE A 146 -1.80 -0.26 -5.56
CA ILE A 146 -3.25 -0.17 -5.57
C ILE A 146 -3.78 -1.57 -5.89
N LEU A 147 -4.70 -2.07 -5.07
CA LEU A 147 -5.21 -3.45 -5.13
C LEU A 147 -6.45 -3.60 -6.00
N VAL A 148 -7.10 -2.50 -6.36
CA VAL A 148 -8.34 -2.46 -7.14
C VAL A 148 -8.15 -1.64 -8.41
N ASP A 149 -9.09 -1.76 -9.35
CA ASP A 149 -9.06 -0.93 -10.54
C ASP A 149 -9.33 0.54 -10.19
N CYS A 150 -8.53 1.44 -10.74
CA CYS A 150 -8.64 2.89 -10.56
C CYS A 150 -8.33 3.63 -11.86
N GLN A 151 -8.83 4.86 -11.95
CA GLN A 151 -8.51 5.73 -13.06
C GLN A 151 -7.01 6.05 -13.07
N LYS A 152 -6.42 6.01 -14.26
CA LYS A 152 -5.05 6.49 -14.48
C LYS A 152 -5.09 7.97 -14.83
N PRO A 153 -4.13 8.77 -14.34
CA PRO A 153 -4.02 10.16 -14.77
C PRO A 153 -3.69 10.23 -16.28
N LYS A 154 -4.18 11.28 -16.92
CA LYS A 154 -3.95 11.57 -18.34
C LYS A 154 -3.81 13.07 -18.56
N VAL A 155 -3.14 13.48 -19.62
CA VAL A 155 -3.13 14.89 -20.03
C VAL A 155 -4.49 15.25 -20.60
N ILE A 156 -5.14 16.30 -20.05
CA ILE A 156 -6.45 16.77 -20.47
C ILE A 156 -6.25 18.17 -21.07
N LYS A 157 -6.56 18.31 -22.36
CA LYS A 157 -6.46 19.58 -23.09
C LYS A 157 -7.80 20.27 -23.24
N ASP A 158 -8.90 19.52 -23.14
CA ASP A 158 -10.25 20.03 -23.25
C ASP A 158 -10.66 20.74 -21.97
N THR A 159 -10.92 22.02 -22.06
CA THR A 159 -11.26 22.87 -20.91
C THR A 159 -12.74 22.76 -20.51
N GLU A 160 -13.59 22.21 -21.36
CA GLU A 160 -15.03 22.02 -21.06
C GLU A 160 -15.30 20.83 -20.12
N LEU A 161 -14.33 19.94 -19.96
CA LEU A 161 -14.49 18.73 -19.13
C LEU A 161 -14.47 19.05 -17.64
N GLU A 162 -15.18 18.21 -16.90
CA GLU A 162 -15.08 18.17 -15.44
C GLU A 162 -13.84 17.37 -15.04
N THR A 163 -12.95 17.95 -14.22
CA THR A 163 -11.64 17.38 -13.92
C THR A 163 -11.26 17.50 -12.45
N ILE A 164 -10.47 16.51 -11.98
CA ILE A 164 -9.63 16.63 -10.79
C ILE A 164 -8.20 16.81 -11.26
N GLU A 165 -7.53 17.77 -10.68
CA GLU A 165 -6.13 18.12 -10.95
C GLU A 165 -5.34 18.05 -9.63
N LEU A 166 -4.11 17.53 -9.68
CA LEU A 166 -3.25 17.35 -8.51
C LEU A 166 -1.83 17.85 -8.83
N TRP A 167 -1.23 18.56 -7.89
CA TRP A 167 0.15 19.03 -7.96
C TRP A 167 0.99 18.41 -6.84
N ASN A 168 2.23 18.07 -7.17
CA ASN A 168 3.26 17.72 -6.21
C ASN A 168 3.83 19.00 -5.57
N GLY A 169 3.11 19.54 -4.62
CA GLY A 169 3.45 20.77 -3.92
C GLY A 169 2.25 21.47 -3.32
N GLU A 170 2.52 22.42 -2.45
CA GLU A 170 1.49 23.23 -1.81
C GLU A 170 0.93 24.30 -2.77
N PRO A 171 -0.30 24.81 -2.55
CA PRO A 171 -0.91 25.80 -3.45
C PRO A 171 -0.01 27.01 -3.73
N TYR A 172 0.69 27.54 -2.72
CA TYR A 172 1.57 28.70 -2.88
C TYR A 172 2.88 28.38 -3.64
N GLU A 173 3.32 27.11 -3.64
CA GLU A 173 4.51 26.67 -4.37
C GLU A 173 4.20 26.41 -5.85
N THR A 174 3.00 25.99 -6.14
CA THR A 174 2.60 25.56 -7.49
C THR A 174 2.12 26.69 -8.39
N GLY A 175 1.55 27.78 -7.81
CA GLY A 175 1.13 28.96 -8.57
C GLY A 175 0.29 28.62 -9.82
N ASP A 176 0.74 29.13 -10.98
CA ASP A 176 0.12 28.88 -12.29
C ASP A 176 0.73 27.67 -13.04
N ARG A 177 1.55 26.87 -12.38
CA ARG A 177 2.15 25.66 -12.96
C ARG A 177 1.02 24.70 -13.41
N PHE A 178 1.24 24.02 -14.53
CA PHE A 178 0.35 22.92 -14.95
C PHE A 178 0.31 21.81 -13.88
N PRO A 179 -0.87 21.14 -13.74
CA PRO A 179 -0.98 20.01 -12.82
C PRO A 179 -0.04 18.87 -13.23
N ASP A 180 0.52 18.20 -12.23
CA ASP A 180 1.36 17.02 -12.47
C ASP A 180 0.50 15.80 -12.87
N TRP A 181 -0.74 15.76 -12.39
CA TRP A 181 -1.71 14.69 -12.70
C TRP A 181 -3.11 15.24 -12.87
N GLN A 182 -3.85 14.68 -13.83
CA GLN A 182 -5.23 15.07 -14.12
C GLN A 182 -6.09 13.83 -14.38
N TRP A 183 -7.35 13.91 -13.98
CA TRP A 183 -8.39 12.89 -14.22
C TRP A 183 -9.64 13.56 -14.73
N GLU A 184 -10.24 12.99 -15.79
CA GLU A 184 -11.56 13.34 -16.27
C GLU A 184 -12.60 12.69 -15.37
N ILE A 185 -13.61 13.46 -14.92
CA ILE A 185 -14.66 12.96 -14.05
C ILE A 185 -15.79 12.38 -14.88
N LYS A 186 -16.12 11.13 -14.59
CA LYS A 186 -17.27 10.42 -15.18
C LYS A 186 -18.08 9.77 -14.08
N TYR A 187 -19.36 10.16 -14.02
CA TYR A 187 -20.28 9.62 -13.02
C TYR A 187 -21.01 8.38 -13.52
N LYS A 188 -21.42 7.54 -12.60
CA LYS A 188 -22.44 6.52 -12.85
C LYS A 188 -23.77 7.23 -13.09
N LYS A 189 -24.56 6.71 -14.04
CA LYS A 189 -25.83 7.32 -14.45
C LYS A 189 -26.75 7.58 -13.24
N GLY A 190 -27.11 8.86 -13.03
CA GLY A 190 -28.01 9.29 -11.96
C GLY A 190 -27.41 9.30 -10.55
N LEU A 191 -26.08 9.16 -10.41
CA LEU A 191 -25.40 9.15 -9.12
C LEU A 191 -24.23 10.15 -9.12
N ASN A 192 -23.85 10.63 -7.92
CA ASN A 192 -22.61 11.39 -7.74
C ASN A 192 -21.40 10.47 -7.54
N GLN A 193 -21.54 9.18 -7.85
CA GLN A 193 -20.49 8.19 -7.75
C GLN A 193 -19.68 8.12 -9.05
N LEU A 194 -18.37 8.11 -8.94
CA LEU A 194 -17.47 7.92 -10.09
C LEU A 194 -17.66 6.55 -10.71
N THR A 195 -17.58 6.45 -12.03
CA THR A 195 -17.65 5.18 -12.77
C THR A 195 -16.49 4.26 -12.35
N ILE A 196 -15.29 4.84 -12.18
CA ILE A 196 -14.09 4.20 -11.71
C ILE A 196 -13.46 5.15 -10.68
N PRO A 197 -13.08 4.71 -9.49
CA PRO A 197 -12.51 5.57 -8.47
C PRO A 197 -11.15 6.15 -8.90
N ILE A 198 -10.83 7.34 -8.40
CA ILE A 198 -9.48 7.88 -8.44
C ILE A 198 -8.78 7.45 -7.15
N ILE A 199 -7.68 6.70 -7.29
CA ILE A 199 -6.82 6.31 -6.19
C ILE A 199 -5.39 6.66 -6.58
N PHE A 200 -4.76 7.55 -5.81
CA PHE A 200 -3.43 8.02 -6.14
C PHE A 200 -2.61 8.34 -4.89
N PRO A 201 -1.31 7.97 -4.84
CA PRO A 201 -0.44 8.35 -3.73
C PRO A 201 -0.21 9.86 -3.71
N CYS A 202 -0.45 10.50 -2.59
CA CYS A 202 -0.23 11.93 -2.43
C CYS A 202 0.05 12.29 -0.97
N LYS A 203 0.52 13.51 -0.74
CA LYS A 203 0.63 14.09 0.59
C LYS A 203 -0.61 14.92 0.90
N TYR A 204 -0.93 15.05 2.18
CA TYR A 204 -2.10 15.77 2.66
C TYR A 204 -2.03 17.30 2.39
N ASP A 205 -0.85 17.83 2.16
CA ASP A 205 -0.59 19.26 1.91
C ASP A 205 -0.44 19.60 0.43
N TRP A 206 -0.47 18.61 -0.46
CA TRP A 206 -0.47 18.84 -1.90
C TRP A 206 -1.71 19.60 -2.34
N ARG A 207 -1.58 20.39 -3.44
CA ARG A 207 -2.69 21.11 -4.06
C ARG A 207 -3.55 20.16 -4.85
N ILE A 208 -4.87 20.27 -4.64
CA ILE A 208 -5.91 19.63 -5.45
C ILE A 208 -6.88 20.69 -5.96
N ARG A 209 -7.27 20.58 -7.23
CA ARG A 209 -8.31 21.41 -7.83
C ARG A 209 -9.38 20.53 -8.43
N TRP A 210 -10.62 20.91 -8.20
CA TRP A 210 -11.79 20.39 -8.89
C TRP A 210 -12.36 21.48 -9.78
N ARG A 211 -12.47 21.21 -11.09
CA ARG A 211 -12.96 22.13 -12.10
C ARG A 211 -14.06 21.48 -12.91
N LYS A 212 -15.05 22.30 -13.32
CA LYS A 212 -16.13 21.93 -14.23
C LYS A 212 -16.23 22.97 -15.34
N GLY A 213 -15.74 22.62 -16.52
CA GLY A 213 -15.47 23.59 -17.56
C GLY A 213 -14.50 24.66 -17.04
N ASP A 214 -14.76 25.91 -17.32
CA ASP A 214 -13.96 27.03 -16.82
C ASP A 214 -14.19 27.37 -15.34
N LYS A 215 -15.21 26.78 -14.71
CA LYS A 215 -15.53 27.05 -13.31
C LYS A 215 -14.68 26.21 -12.37
N VAL A 216 -13.88 26.88 -11.54
CA VAL A 216 -13.19 26.26 -10.40
C VAL A 216 -14.20 26.06 -9.27
N ILE A 217 -14.44 24.81 -8.89
CA ILE A 217 -15.33 24.42 -7.78
C ILE A 217 -14.53 24.43 -6.47
N TYR A 218 -13.29 23.95 -6.52
CA TYR A 218 -12.40 23.85 -5.37
C TYR A 218 -10.94 23.98 -5.83
N ASP A 219 -10.08 24.65 -5.03
CA ASP A 219 -8.64 24.78 -5.27
C ASP A 219 -7.94 25.06 -3.94
N GLU A 220 -7.41 24.02 -3.30
CA GLU A 220 -6.76 24.12 -1.99
C GLU A 220 -5.95 22.83 -1.70
N LYS A 221 -5.43 22.67 -0.48
CA LYS A 221 -4.72 21.47 -0.02
C LYS A 221 -5.65 20.24 0.04
N VAL A 222 -5.11 19.06 -0.27
CA VAL A 222 -5.83 17.78 -0.18
C VAL A 222 -6.52 17.62 1.19
N LYS A 223 -5.83 17.95 2.29
CA LYS A 223 -6.39 17.84 3.66
C LYS A 223 -7.62 18.71 3.93
N ARG A 224 -7.88 19.74 3.10
CA ARG A 224 -9.02 20.63 3.23
C ARG A 224 -10.14 20.33 2.23
N PHE A 225 -9.91 19.39 1.35
CA PHE A 225 -10.93 18.93 0.40
C PHE A 225 -11.99 18.16 1.16
N ASN A 226 -12.91 18.91 1.77
CA ASN A 226 -13.92 18.40 2.69
C ASN A 226 -15.09 17.77 1.96
N ASN A 227 -14.86 16.66 1.36
CA ASN A 227 -15.92 15.75 0.98
C ASN A 227 -15.80 14.55 1.93
N ASN A 228 -16.83 14.22 2.70
CA ASN A 228 -16.86 13.13 3.70
C ASN A 228 -16.42 11.74 3.19
N LYS A 229 -15.95 11.67 1.96
CA LYS A 229 -15.59 10.46 1.22
C LYS A 229 -14.15 10.47 0.71
N ILE A 230 -13.34 11.49 1.08
CA ILE A 230 -11.94 11.56 0.74
C ILE A 230 -11.11 11.08 1.92
N PHE A 231 -10.25 10.10 1.64
CA PHE A 231 -9.26 9.60 2.57
C PHE A 231 -7.90 10.18 2.22
N TYR A 232 -7.39 11.03 3.07
CA TYR A 232 -6.04 11.57 2.97
C TYR A 232 -5.11 10.91 3.98
N GLY A 233 -3.86 11.03 3.77
CA GLY A 233 -2.78 10.37 4.46
C GLY A 233 -1.67 10.15 3.44
N LYS A 234 -1.41 8.90 3.07
CA LYS A 234 -0.51 8.58 1.95
C LYS A 234 -1.25 8.52 0.59
N TYR A 235 -2.59 8.64 0.56
CA TYR A 235 -3.39 8.45 -0.65
C TYR A 235 -4.58 9.42 -0.73
N LEU A 236 -4.85 9.87 -1.95
CA LEU A 236 -6.13 10.42 -2.36
C LEU A 236 -7.01 9.26 -2.82
N ILE A 237 -8.20 9.13 -2.26
CA ILE A 237 -9.20 8.14 -2.66
C ILE A 237 -10.52 8.88 -2.89
N LEU A 238 -10.95 8.95 -4.16
CA LEU A 238 -12.20 9.58 -4.57
C LEU A 238 -13.11 8.56 -5.21
N GLU A 239 -14.24 8.30 -4.59
CA GLU A 239 -15.32 7.45 -5.14
C GLU A 239 -16.54 8.26 -5.53
N ASN A 240 -16.70 9.44 -4.94
CA ASN A 240 -17.85 10.34 -5.14
C ASN A 240 -17.38 11.81 -5.09
N LEU A 241 -18.11 12.69 -5.77
CA LEU A 241 -17.91 14.14 -5.75
C LEU A 241 -19.26 14.87 -5.57
#